data_88c0b5d82fa8de992af1dd5f693bd3d8
#
_entry.id   88c0b5d82fa8de992af1dd5f693bd3d8
#
_cell.length_a   1.000
_cell.length_b   1.000
_cell.length_c   1.000
_cell.angle_alpha   90.00
_cell.angle_beta   90.00
_cell.angle_gamma   90.00
#
_symmetry.space_group_name_H-M   'P 1'
#
loop_
_entity.id
_entity.type
_entity.pdbx_description
1 polymer ?
#
loop_
_entity_poly.entity_id
_entity_poly.type
_entity_poly.pdbx_seq_one_letter_code
_entity_poly.pdbx_strand_id
1 'polypeptide(L)'
;VPHGVKPDLFEYDECDPRYTGKVAFIGKMDYQPNVDAVEWYVRKVHSRIGDKIPLIIIGAFPPKKLLRLVGQYDNIEVTGFVQDPYRILKSVLAVVAPMQTGGGIQNKVLEGMAIGQINVVSGLAARPILGAVDGEHLLIADTAEQYVRTLTELRENRERFAFIGEKARSFIRSHYTWEAFEDVYVEGIEQARKSKQLNAE
;
A
#
# COMPACT_ATOMS: atom_id res chain seq x y z
N VAL A 1 14.07 10.27 0.17
CA VAL A 1 13.47 11.41 0.86
C VAL A 1 12.34 10.84 1.70
N PRO A 2 12.34 11.07 3.02
CA PRO A 2 11.26 10.61 3.88
C PRO A 2 9.94 11.31 3.50
N HIS A 3 8.84 10.61 3.72
CA HIS A 3 7.50 11.11 3.48
C HIS A 3 6.72 11.03 4.79
N GLY A 4 6.13 12.13 5.22
CA GLY A 4 5.15 12.15 6.30
C GLY A 4 3.76 11.81 5.74
N VAL A 5 3.00 11.06 6.51
CA VAL A 5 1.58 10.80 6.25
C VAL A 5 0.74 11.92 6.82
N LYS A 6 -0.38 12.25 6.19
CA LYS A 6 -1.32 13.26 6.69
C LYS A 6 -1.90 12.83 8.03
N PRO A 7 -1.91 13.71 9.06
CA PRO A 7 -2.38 13.36 10.40
C PRO A 7 -3.84 12.88 10.47
N ASP A 8 -4.72 13.42 9.63
CA ASP A 8 -6.14 13.07 9.55
C ASP A 8 -6.37 11.59 9.19
N LEU A 9 -5.41 10.94 8.51
CA LEU A 9 -5.52 9.52 8.17
C LEU A 9 -5.44 8.59 9.39
N PHE A 10 -4.84 9.02 10.47
CA PHE A 10 -4.76 8.21 11.70
C PHE A 10 -6.10 8.06 12.42
N GLU A 11 -7.00 9.01 12.22
CA GLU A 11 -8.35 9.00 12.81
C GLU A 11 -9.44 8.66 11.78
N TYR A 12 -9.01 8.28 10.56
CA TYR A 12 -9.94 7.96 9.50
C TYR A 12 -10.68 6.65 9.78
N ASP A 13 -12.03 6.68 9.85
CA ASP A 13 -12.88 5.54 10.18
C ASP A 13 -14.07 5.34 9.23
N GLU A 14 -14.23 6.21 8.22
CA GLU A 14 -15.31 6.07 7.26
C GLU A 14 -15.18 4.82 6.40
N CYS A 15 -16.26 4.06 6.32
CA CYS A 15 -16.34 2.81 5.57
C CYS A 15 -17.50 2.82 4.56
N ASP A 16 -17.38 1.98 3.54
CA ASP A 16 -18.43 1.69 2.57
C ASP A 16 -18.58 0.17 2.39
N PRO A 17 -19.66 -0.44 2.89
CA PRO A 17 -19.84 -1.91 2.86
C PRO A 17 -19.81 -2.54 1.47
N ARG A 18 -20.03 -1.76 0.40
CA ARG A 18 -19.96 -2.25 -0.99
C ARG A 18 -18.58 -2.82 -1.36
N TYR A 19 -17.54 -2.44 -0.62
CA TYR A 19 -16.17 -2.85 -0.88
C TYR A 19 -15.67 -3.98 0.04
N THR A 20 -16.52 -4.43 0.97
CA THR A 20 -16.17 -5.52 1.88
C THR A 20 -15.81 -6.80 1.11
N GLY A 21 -14.71 -7.45 1.52
CA GLY A 21 -14.24 -8.70 0.90
C GLY A 21 -13.48 -8.53 -0.42
N LYS A 22 -13.40 -7.31 -0.95
CA LYS A 22 -12.59 -6.99 -2.14
C LYS A 22 -11.16 -6.61 -1.73
N VAL A 23 -10.22 -6.61 -2.68
CA VAL A 23 -8.90 -5.99 -2.51
C VAL A 23 -8.81 -4.74 -3.36
N ALA A 24 -7.98 -3.78 -2.94
CA ALA A 24 -7.80 -2.53 -3.68
C ALA A 24 -6.34 -2.28 -4.04
N PHE A 25 -6.11 -1.80 -5.25
CA PHE A 25 -4.87 -1.15 -5.66
C PHE A 25 -5.14 0.33 -5.88
N ILE A 26 -4.28 1.21 -5.37
CA ILE A 26 -4.40 2.66 -5.61
C ILE A 26 -3.12 3.22 -6.22
N GLY A 27 -3.27 4.11 -7.21
CA GLY A 27 -2.17 4.85 -7.81
C GLY A 27 -2.55 5.45 -9.15
N LYS A 28 -1.83 6.48 -9.58
CA LYS A 28 -1.98 7.04 -10.92
C LYS A 28 -1.67 5.98 -11.99
N MET A 29 -2.57 5.80 -12.95
CA MET A 29 -2.44 4.78 -13.99
C MET A 29 -1.72 5.29 -15.26
N ASP A 30 -1.20 6.52 -15.24
CA ASP A 30 -0.23 7.04 -16.21
C ASP A 30 1.24 6.82 -15.77
N TYR A 31 1.44 6.30 -14.56
CA TYR A 31 2.76 5.90 -14.04
C TYR A 31 3.02 4.42 -14.29
N GLN A 32 4.00 4.12 -15.16
CA GLN A 32 4.23 2.77 -15.66
C GLN A 32 4.41 1.70 -14.57
N PRO A 33 5.16 1.91 -13.47
CA PRO A 33 5.25 0.92 -12.39
C PRO A 33 3.91 0.53 -11.76
N ASN A 34 2.93 1.44 -11.71
CA ASN A 34 1.59 1.11 -11.23
C ASN A 34 0.84 0.22 -12.24
N VAL A 35 0.96 0.55 -13.53
CA VAL A 35 0.36 -0.25 -14.62
C VAL A 35 0.94 -1.66 -14.61
N ASP A 36 2.27 -1.80 -14.53
CA ASP A 36 2.95 -3.09 -14.50
C ASP A 36 2.54 -3.93 -13.28
N ALA A 37 2.42 -3.30 -12.11
CA ALA A 37 1.97 -3.96 -10.89
C ALA A 37 0.54 -4.50 -11.04
N VAL A 38 -0.38 -3.70 -11.58
CA VAL A 38 -1.77 -4.10 -11.80
C VAL A 38 -1.86 -5.18 -12.88
N GLU A 39 -1.19 -5.02 -14.02
CA GLU A 39 -1.15 -6.04 -15.08
C GLU A 39 -0.61 -7.37 -14.56
N TRP A 40 0.46 -7.34 -13.77
CA TRP A 40 1.02 -8.53 -13.13
C TRP A 40 0.02 -9.18 -12.18
N TYR A 41 -0.61 -8.39 -11.30
CA TYR A 41 -1.59 -8.89 -10.35
C TYR A 41 -2.79 -9.54 -11.06
N VAL A 42 -3.36 -8.87 -12.05
CA VAL A 42 -4.51 -9.38 -12.80
C VAL A 42 -4.17 -10.72 -13.49
N ARG A 43 -3.02 -10.77 -14.18
CA ARG A 43 -2.63 -11.98 -14.93
C ARG A 43 -2.19 -13.15 -14.06
N LYS A 44 -1.57 -12.89 -12.92
CA LYS A 44 -0.89 -13.93 -12.12
C LYS A 44 -1.62 -14.29 -10.84
N VAL A 45 -2.34 -13.35 -10.24
CA VAL A 45 -3.03 -13.53 -8.96
C VAL A 45 -4.54 -13.57 -9.17
N HIS A 46 -5.13 -12.50 -9.71
CA HIS A 46 -6.57 -12.37 -9.87
C HIS A 46 -7.16 -13.50 -10.72
N SER A 47 -6.48 -13.91 -11.79
CA SER A 47 -6.88 -15.06 -12.61
C SER A 47 -7.06 -16.38 -11.85
N ARG A 48 -6.54 -16.49 -10.64
CA ARG A 48 -6.60 -17.70 -9.80
C ARG A 48 -7.59 -17.59 -8.64
N ILE A 49 -7.90 -16.37 -8.19
CA ILE A 49 -8.75 -16.13 -7.01
C ILE A 49 -9.92 -15.17 -7.28
N GLY A 50 -10.03 -14.68 -8.51
CA GLY A 50 -10.92 -13.59 -8.88
C GLY A 50 -12.36 -13.76 -8.43
N ASP A 51 -12.97 -14.90 -8.68
CA ASP A 51 -14.37 -15.16 -8.30
C ASP A 51 -14.61 -15.04 -6.79
N LYS A 52 -13.57 -15.26 -5.99
CA LYS A 52 -13.66 -15.19 -4.53
C LYS A 52 -13.26 -13.85 -3.95
N ILE A 53 -12.32 -13.15 -4.59
CA ILE A 53 -11.75 -11.89 -4.10
C ILE A 53 -11.71 -10.87 -5.23
N PRO A 54 -12.76 -10.06 -5.42
CA PRO A 54 -12.80 -9.02 -6.44
C PRO A 54 -11.72 -7.96 -6.24
N LEU A 55 -11.33 -7.30 -7.32
CA LEU A 55 -10.31 -6.25 -7.34
C LEU A 55 -10.92 -4.89 -7.65
N ILE A 56 -10.48 -3.87 -6.92
CA ILE A 56 -10.74 -2.47 -7.23
C ILE A 56 -9.43 -1.78 -7.58
N ILE A 57 -9.41 -1.11 -8.74
CA ILE A 57 -8.29 -0.30 -9.20
C ILE A 57 -8.69 1.16 -9.10
N ILE A 58 -8.08 1.88 -8.16
CA ILE A 58 -8.36 3.28 -7.88
C ILE A 58 -7.26 4.13 -8.51
N GLY A 59 -7.61 4.98 -9.47
CA GLY A 59 -6.63 5.91 -10.06
C GLY A 59 -7.02 6.46 -11.41
N ALA A 60 -6.58 7.69 -11.65
CA ALA A 60 -6.84 8.42 -12.88
C ALA A 60 -5.98 7.90 -14.04
N PHE A 61 -6.46 8.16 -15.26
CA PHE A 61 -5.74 7.95 -16.52
C PHE A 61 -5.35 6.50 -16.83
N PRO A 62 -6.25 5.50 -16.69
CA PRO A 62 -5.93 4.13 -17.04
C PRO A 62 -5.68 4.01 -18.56
N PRO A 63 -4.55 3.39 -18.98
CA PRO A 63 -4.27 3.21 -20.39
C PRO A 63 -5.23 2.21 -21.04
N LYS A 64 -5.52 2.40 -22.32
CA LYS A 64 -6.44 1.53 -23.07
C LYS A 64 -6.07 0.04 -23.01
N LYS A 65 -4.76 -0.27 -22.93
CA LYS A 65 -4.27 -1.64 -22.80
C LYS A 65 -4.71 -2.28 -21.48
N LEU A 66 -4.61 -1.52 -20.38
CA LEU A 66 -5.06 -1.97 -19.07
C LEU A 66 -6.58 -2.19 -19.04
N LEU A 67 -7.35 -1.22 -19.58
CA LEU A 67 -8.81 -1.34 -19.66
C LEU A 67 -9.27 -2.56 -20.45
N ARG A 68 -8.57 -2.91 -21.55
CA ARG A 68 -8.87 -4.15 -22.31
C ARG A 68 -8.55 -5.42 -21.51
N LEU A 69 -7.48 -5.39 -20.71
CA LEU A 69 -7.12 -6.53 -19.87
C LEU A 69 -8.17 -6.75 -18.78
N VAL A 70 -8.49 -5.70 -18.02
CA VAL A 70 -9.42 -5.81 -16.89
C VAL A 70 -10.85 -6.03 -17.33
N GLY A 71 -11.25 -5.53 -18.51
CA GLY A 71 -12.56 -5.78 -19.12
C GLY A 71 -12.84 -7.24 -19.51
N GLN A 72 -11.89 -8.14 -19.31
CA GLN A 72 -12.08 -9.59 -19.45
C GLN A 72 -12.64 -10.23 -18.16
N TYR A 73 -12.79 -9.46 -17.09
CA TYR A 73 -13.20 -9.92 -15.75
C TYR A 73 -14.35 -9.06 -15.22
N ASP A 74 -15.48 -9.68 -14.93
CA ASP A 74 -16.68 -8.97 -14.43
C ASP A 74 -16.51 -8.47 -12.97
N ASN A 75 -15.52 -8.97 -12.26
CA ASN A 75 -15.24 -8.67 -10.85
C ASN A 75 -14.00 -7.80 -10.65
N ILE A 76 -13.58 -7.07 -11.68
CA ILE A 76 -12.58 -5.99 -11.58
C ILE A 76 -13.28 -4.66 -11.85
N GLU A 77 -13.22 -3.78 -10.89
CA GLU A 77 -13.73 -2.40 -10.98
C GLU A 77 -12.56 -1.42 -11.18
N VAL A 78 -12.67 -0.53 -12.16
CA VAL A 78 -11.74 0.60 -12.35
C VAL A 78 -12.50 1.89 -12.09
N THR A 79 -12.19 2.56 -10.98
CA THR A 79 -12.96 3.73 -10.55
C THR A 79 -12.59 5.03 -11.28
N GLY A 80 -11.38 5.09 -11.88
CA GLY A 80 -10.81 6.36 -12.28
C GLY A 80 -10.40 7.22 -11.07
N PHE A 81 -10.50 8.53 -11.20
CA PHE A 81 -10.25 9.46 -10.08
C PHE A 81 -11.36 9.37 -9.03
N VAL A 82 -10.97 9.26 -7.77
CA VAL A 82 -11.86 9.29 -6.61
C VAL A 82 -11.40 10.40 -5.68
N GLN A 83 -12.32 11.26 -5.24
CA GLN A 83 -12.01 12.39 -4.36
C GLN A 83 -11.55 11.93 -2.97
N ASP A 84 -12.23 10.94 -2.41
CA ASP A 84 -11.88 10.29 -1.14
C ASP A 84 -11.68 8.79 -1.36
N PRO A 85 -10.45 8.36 -1.69
CA PRO A 85 -10.15 6.95 -1.89
C PRO A 85 -10.04 6.18 -0.56
N TYR A 86 -9.83 6.87 0.55
CA TYR A 86 -9.59 6.22 1.85
C TYR A 86 -10.82 5.49 2.35
N ARG A 87 -12.02 5.96 2.03
CA ARG A 87 -13.27 5.29 2.29
C ARG A 87 -13.34 3.89 1.65
N ILE A 88 -12.80 3.76 0.43
CA ILE A 88 -12.67 2.47 -0.25
C ILE A 88 -11.59 1.64 0.44
N LEU A 89 -10.39 2.22 0.62
CA LEU A 89 -9.26 1.50 1.20
C LEU A 89 -9.54 0.99 2.62
N LYS A 90 -10.31 1.74 3.41
CA LYS A 90 -10.71 1.35 4.77
C LYS A 90 -11.66 0.15 4.79
N SER A 91 -12.44 -0.01 3.73
CA SER A 91 -13.51 -1.02 3.64
C SER A 91 -13.08 -2.36 3.07
N VAL A 92 -11.98 -2.41 2.31
CA VAL A 92 -11.55 -3.62 1.61
C VAL A 92 -10.96 -4.67 2.55
N LEU A 93 -10.81 -5.87 2.05
CA LEU A 93 -10.11 -6.98 2.72
C LEU A 93 -8.64 -6.61 2.97
N ALA A 94 -7.98 -6.09 1.94
CA ALA A 94 -6.60 -5.62 2.00
C ALA A 94 -6.31 -4.63 0.87
N VAL A 95 -5.34 -3.74 1.10
CA VAL A 95 -4.68 -2.98 0.04
C VAL A 95 -3.55 -3.82 -0.53
N VAL A 96 -3.47 -3.94 -1.85
CA VAL A 96 -2.40 -4.70 -2.52
C VAL A 96 -1.44 -3.76 -3.24
N ALA A 97 -0.13 -3.99 -3.07
CA ALA A 97 0.90 -3.25 -3.78
C ALA A 97 1.96 -4.21 -4.35
N PRO A 98 1.63 -4.97 -5.41
CA PRO A 98 2.49 -5.99 -6.02
C PRO A 98 3.50 -5.35 -6.97
N MET A 99 4.29 -4.39 -6.47
CA MET A 99 5.23 -3.63 -7.29
C MET A 99 6.30 -4.54 -7.86
N GLN A 100 6.51 -4.47 -9.18
CA GLN A 100 7.52 -5.24 -9.91
C GLN A 100 8.73 -4.37 -10.24
N THR A 101 8.51 -3.07 -10.37
CA THR A 101 9.51 -2.06 -10.71
C THR A 101 9.24 -0.79 -9.91
N GLY A 102 10.18 0.14 -9.94
CA GLY A 102 10.11 1.40 -9.21
C GLY A 102 10.96 1.36 -7.94
N GLY A 103 11.24 2.52 -7.39
CA GLY A 103 12.06 2.70 -6.19
C GLY A 103 11.43 3.69 -5.22
N GLY A 104 11.97 3.73 -4.01
CA GLY A 104 11.52 4.65 -2.98
C GLY A 104 10.23 4.23 -2.28
N ILE A 105 9.85 5.02 -1.30
CA ILE A 105 8.67 4.79 -0.47
C ILE A 105 7.40 4.89 -1.33
N GLN A 106 6.53 3.91 -1.15
CA GLN A 106 5.22 3.89 -1.80
C GLN A 106 4.18 4.53 -0.89
N ASN A 107 3.77 5.77 -1.18
CA ASN A 107 2.79 6.51 -0.35
C ASN A 107 1.51 5.71 -0.13
N LYS A 108 1.03 4.98 -1.15
CA LYS A 108 -0.15 4.12 -1.05
C LYS A 108 -0.05 3.08 0.06
N VAL A 109 1.17 2.58 0.34
CA VAL A 109 1.40 1.61 1.43
C VAL A 109 1.37 2.33 2.77
N LEU A 110 2.10 3.46 2.91
CA LEU A 110 2.09 4.26 4.14
C LEU A 110 0.68 4.74 4.50
N GLU A 111 -0.07 5.23 3.51
CA GLU A 111 -1.45 5.72 3.70
C GLU A 111 -2.40 4.58 4.10
N GLY A 112 -2.28 3.41 3.44
CA GLY A 112 -3.04 2.21 3.81
C GLY A 112 -2.72 1.74 5.23
N MET A 113 -1.46 1.78 5.64
CA MET A 113 -1.03 1.47 7.02
C MET A 113 -1.56 2.51 8.01
N ALA A 114 -1.51 3.80 7.67
CA ALA A 114 -1.95 4.89 8.54
C ALA A 114 -3.45 4.84 8.86
N ILE A 115 -4.29 4.48 7.90
CA ILE A 115 -5.73 4.24 8.16
C ILE A 115 -6.00 2.92 8.90
N GLY A 116 -4.96 2.15 9.24
CA GLY A 116 -5.07 0.87 9.91
C GLY A 116 -5.60 -0.26 9.01
N GLN A 117 -5.36 -0.19 7.71
CA GLN A 117 -5.74 -1.26 6.79
C GLN A 117 -4.59 -2.26 6.61
N ILE A 118 -4.94 -3.54 6.41
CA ILE A 118 -3.96 -4.59 6.10
C ILE A 118 -3.43 -4.36 4.69
N ASN A 119 -2.11 -4.32 4.55
CA ASN A 119 -1.42 -4.18 3.28
C ASN A 119 -0.72 -5.49 2.92
N VAL A 120 -0.96 -6.01 1.71
CA VAL A 120 -0.24 -7.14 1.12
C VAL A 120 0.62 -6.60 -0.01
N VAL A 121 1.93 -6.61 0.19
CA VAL A 121 2.86 -5.88 -0.67
C VAL A 121 4.01 -6.76 -1.15
N SER A 122 4.66 -6.40 -2.26
CA SER A 122 5.93 -7.04 -2.63
C SER A 122 7.06 -6.58 -1.70
N GLY A 123 8.11 -7.38 -1.56
CA GLY A 123 9.32 -7.00 -0.84
C GLY A 123 9.96 -5.73 -1.42
N LEU A 124 9.80 -5.47 -2.72
CA LEU A 124 10.21 -4.22 -3.35
C LEU A 124 9.48 -3.01 -2.76
N ALA A 125 8.18 -3.13 -2.49
CA ALA A 125 7.38 -2.06 -1.91
C ALA A 125 7.57 -1.93 -0.39
N ALA A 126 7.87 -3.03 0.31
CA ALA A 126 8.11 -3.05 1.75
C ALA A 126 9.49 -2.50 2.13
N ARG A 127 10.53 -2.85 1.37
CA ARG A 127 11.95 -2.54 1.69
C ARG A 127 12.23 -1.08 2.07
N PRO A 128 11.64 -0.05 1.41
CA PRO A 128 11.88 1.33 1.78
C PRO A 128 11.21 1.77 3.09
N ILE A 129 10.33 0.96 3.66
CA ILE A 129 9.63 1.25 4.92
C ILE A 129 10.47 0.68 6.06
N LEU A 130 11.47 1.44 6.46
CA LEU A 130 12.45 1.00 7.46
C LEU A 130 11.78 0.71 8.79
N GLY A 131 12.07 -0.47 9.36
CA GLY A 131 11.48 -0.93 10.62
C GLY A 131 10.14 -1.65 10.47
N ALA A 132 9.52 -1.67 9.29
CA ALA A 132 8.33 -2.48 9.07
C ALA A 132 8.67 -3.98 9.08
N VAL A 133 7.86 -4.77 9.78
CA VAL A 133 8.06 -6.22 9.98
C VAL A 133 6.92 -6.98 9.31
N ASP A 134 7.30 -7.99 8.50
CA ASP A 134 6.34 -8.91 7.87
C ASP A 134 5.55 -9.69 8.92
N GLY A 135 4.25 -9.84 8.70
CA GLY A 135 3.33 -10.48 9.63
C GLY A 135 2.96 -9.65 10.87
N GLU A 136 3.52 -8.45 11.00
CA GLU A 136 3.28 -7.56 12.14
C GLU A 136 2.69 -6.21 11.73
N HIS A 137 3.30 -5.54 10.74
CA HIS A 137 2.87 -4.23 10.25
C HIS A 137 2.26 -4.29 8.85
N LEU A 138 2.65 -5.28 8.07
CA LEU A 138 2.18 -5.58 6.72
C LEU A 138 2.42 -7.06 6.40
N LEU A 139 1.95 -7.52 5.24
CA LEU A 139 2.20 -8.89 4.77
C LEU A 139 3.02 -8.81 3.47
N ILE A 140 4.14 -9.54 3.43
CA ILE A 140 5.01 -9.58 2.24
C ILE A 140 4.67 -10.79 1.38
N ALA A 141 4.48 -10.54 0.09
CA ALA A 141 4.27 -11.56 -0.92
C ALA A 141 5.02 -11.17 -2.20
N ASP A 142 5.98 -11.97 -2.64
CA ASP A 142 6.80 -11.72 -3.82
C ASP A 142 6.38 -12.57 -5.02
N THR A 143 5.68 -13.67 -4.79
CA THR A 143 5.20 -14.56 -5.86
C THR A 143 3.68 -14.58 -5.92
N ALA A 144 3.16 -14.98 -7.07
CA ALA A 144 1.73 -15.13 -7.26
C ALA A 144 1.11 -16.15 -6.28
N GLU A 145 1.84 -17.22 -5.99
CA GLU A 145 1.46 -18.27 -5.04
C GLU A 145 1.34 -17.71 -3.61
N GLN A 146 2.30 -16.85 -3.21
CA GLN A 146 2.25 -16.19 -1.90
C GLN A 146 1.05 -15.24 -1.81
N TYR A 147 0.80 -14.40 -2.84
CA TYR A 147 -0.38 -13.53 -2.88
C TYR A 147 -1.68 -14.33 -2.78
N VAL A 148 -1.82 -15.38 -3.59
CA VAL A 148 -3.01 -16.24 -3.57
C VAL A 148 -3.23 -16.83 -2.18
N ARG A 149 -2.19 -17.42 -1.58
CA ARG A 149 -2.26 -18.01 -0.23
C ARG A 149 -2.63 -16.96 0.82
N THR A 150 -1.88 -15.85 0.88
CA THR A 150 -2.08 -14.79 1.88
C THR A 150 -3.48 -14.18 1.80
N LEU A 151 -3.96 -13.87 0.59
CA LEU A 151 -5.29 -13.27 0.43
C LEU A 151 -6.42 -14.27 0.72
N THR A 152 -6.22 -15.55 0.42
CA THR A 152 -7.17 -16.62 0.78
C THR A 152 -7.25 -16.77 2.30
N GLU A 153 -6.11 -16.85 3.00
CA GLU A 153 -6.06 -16.93 4.46
C GLU A 153 -6.70 -15.70 5.12
N LEU A 154 -6.41 -14.50 4.61
CA LEU A 154 -7.03 -13.26 5.09
C LEU A 154 -8.55 -13.28 4.96
N ARG A 155 -9.06 -13.78 3.82
CA ARG A 155 -10.49 -13.87 3.59
C ARG A 155 -11.18 -14.86 4.53
N GLU A 156 -10.55 -15.99 4.78
CA GLU A 156 -11.09 -17.08 5.61
C GLU A 156 -10.96 -16.79 7.11
N ASN A 157 -9.93 -16.06 7.52
CA ASN A 157 -9.57 -15.87 8.92
C ASN A 157 -9.25 -14.41 9.28
N ARG A 158 -10.05 -13.44 8.80
CA ARG A 158 -9.76 -12.01 8.96
C ARG A 158 -9.47 -11.58 10.40
N GLU A 159 -10.19 -12.11 11.36
CA GLU A 159 -10.02 -11.77 12.78
C GLU A 159 -8.60 -12.09 13.29
N ARG A 160 -8.01 -13.16 12.79
CA ARG A 160 -6.63 -13.56 13.14
C ARG A 160 -5.60 -12.49 12.69
N PHE A 161 -5.90 -11.69 11.69
CA PHE A 161 -5.01 -10.69 11.12
C PHE A 161 -5.40 -9.25 11.50
N ALA A 162 -6.48 -9.04 12.25
CA ALA A 162 -7.00 -7.70 12.58
C ALA A 162 -5.94 -6.83 13.30
N PHE A 163 -5.10 -7.44 14.15
CA PHE A 163 -4.04 -6.75 14.88
C PHE A 163 -3.00 -6.08 13.96
N ILE A 164 -2.81 -6.60 12.74
CA ILE A 164 -1.81 -6.05 11.78
C ILE A 164 -2.17 -4.60 11.42
N GLY A 165 -3.44 -4.32 11.17
CA GLY A 165 -3.87 -2.95 10.86
C GLY A 165 -3.62 -1.97 12.00
N GLU A 166 -3.88 -2.38 13.25
CA GLU A 166 -3.64 -1.55 14.43
C GLU A 166 -2.14 -1.31 14.67
N LYS A 167 -1.32 -2.36 14.56
CA LYS A 167 0.14 -2.25 14.66
C LYS A 167 0.71 -1.39 13.53
N ALA A 168 0.23 -1.57 12.31
CA ALA A 168 0.63 -0.74 11.16
C ALA A 168 0.36 0.75 11.42
N ARG A 169 -0.85 1.09 11.89
CA ARG A 169 -1.21 2.47 12.23
C ARG A 169 -0.31 3.04 13.31
N SER A 170 -0.09 2.30 14.39
CA SER A 170 0.78 2.72 15.48
C SER A 170 2.22 2.93 15.02
N PHE A 171 2.73 2.02 14.21
CA PHE A 171 4.07 2.11 13.63
C PHE A 171 4.24 3.35 12.74
N ILE A 172 3.28 3.61 11.82
CA ILE A 172 3.34 4.78 10.95
C ILE A 172 3.22 6.08 11.76
N ARG A 173 2.35 6.12 12.78
CA ARG A 173 2.20 7.27 13.67
C ARG A 173 3.49 7.62 14.41
N SER A 174 4.28 6.61 14.76
CA SER A 174 5.54 6.82 15.52
C SER A 174 6.74 7.16 14.63
N HIS A 175 6.73 6.78 13.33
CA HIS A 175 7.95 6.84 12.50
C HIS A 175 7.80 7.61 11.19
N TYR A 176 6.56 7.85 10.74
CA TYR A 176 6.28 8.42 9.40
C TYR A 176 5.33 9.61 9.46
N THR A 177 5.40 10.39 10.54
CA THR A 177 4.77 11.72 10.61
C THR A 177 5.73 12.79 10.11
N TRP A 178 5.19 13.98 9.80
CA TRP A 178 6.02 15.11 9.40
C TRP A 178 6.94 15.57 10.53
N GLU A 179 6.46 15.51 11.79
CA GLU A 179 7.23 15.84 12.98
C GLU A 179 8.41 14.88 13.17
N ALA A 180 8.18 13.57 13.07
CA ALA A 180 9.25 12.57 13.15
C ALA A 180 10.29 12.74 12.04
N PHE A 181 9.88 13.27 10.89
CA PHE A 181 10.78 13.60 9.79
C PHE A 181 11.64 14.85 10.09
N GLU A 182 11.03 15.91 10.64
CA GLU A 182 11.75 17.14 10.97
C GLU A 182 12.90 16.85 11.95
N ASP A 183 12.65 16.04 12.97
CA ASP A 183 13.66 15.65 13.97
C ASP A 183 14.88 14.95 13.33
N VAL A 184 14.62 13.94 12.49
CA VAL A 184 15.70 13.20 11.78
C VAL A 184 16.46 14.12 10.80
N TYR A 185 15.76 15.04 10.16
CA TYR A 185 16.37 15.96 9.19
C TYR A 185 17.27 17.00 9.91
N VAL A 186 16.81 17.55 11.02
CA VAL A 186 17.58 18.50 11.85
C VAL A 186 18.82 17.83 12.41
N GLU A 187 18.69 16.64 12.99
CA GLU A 187 19.84 15.86 13.47
C GLU A 187 20.88 15.58 12.37
N GLY A 188 20.41 15.19 11.18
CA GLY A 188 21.28 14.95 10.03
C GLY A 188 22.07 16.18 9.58
N ILE A 189 21.43 17.38 9.59
CA ILE A 189 22.09 18.64 9.29
C ILE A 189 23.14 18.98 10.36
N GLU A 190 22.80 18.80 11.63
CA GLU A 190 23.74 19.08 12.73
C GLU A 190 24.97 18.17 12.70
N GLN A 191 24.76 16.87 12.41
CA GLN A 191 25.88 15.92 12.25
C GLN A 191 26.77 16.29 11.05
N ALA A 192 26.18 16.67 9.92
CA ALA A 192 26.94 17.12 8.75
C ALA A 192 27.74 18.42 9.02
N ARG A 193 27.18 19.34 9.80
CA ARG A 193 27.92 20.57 10.24
C ARG A 193 29.09 20.23 11.14
N LYS A 194 28.90 19.35 12.12
CA LYS A 194 29.98 18.91 13.04
C LYS A 194 31.10 18.20 12.28
N SER A 195 30.77 17.33 11.33
CA SER A 195 31.78 16.65 10.50
C SER A 195 32.58 17.59 9.60
N LYS A 196 31.97 18.67 9.09
CA LYS A 196 32.70 19.71 8.33
C LYS A 196 33.64 20.56 9.19
N GLN A 197 33.29 20.84 10.43
CA GLN A 197 34.16 21.59 11.35
C GLN A 197 35.38 20.78 11.76
N LEU A 198 35.22 19.46 12.03
CA LEU A 198 36.30 18.54 12.36
C LEU A 198 37.30 18.30 11.21
N ASN A 199 36.88 18.45 9.95
CA ASN A 199 37.75 18.30 8.78
C ASN A 199 38.40 19.61 8.32
N ALA A 200 38.14 20.73 9.00
CA ALA A 200 38.69 22.04 8.69
C ALA A 200 39.78 22.49 9.70
N GLU A 201 40.04 21.70 10.74
CA GLU A 201 41.16 21.77 11.66
C GLU A 201 42.26 20.76 11.26
#